data_b1b48ec25585665c63a602a60de8b56c
#
_entry.id   b1b48ec25585665c63a602a60de8b56c
#
_cell.length_a   1.000
_cell.length_b   1.000
_cell.length_c   1.000
_cell.angle_alpha   90.00
_cell.angle_beta   90.00
_cell.angle_gamma   90.00
#
_symmetry.space_group_name_H-M   'P 1'
#
loop_
_entity.id
_entity.type
_entity.pdbx_description
1 polymer ?
#
loop_
_entity_poly.entity_id
_entity_poly.type
_entity_poly.pdbx_seq_one_letter_code
_entity_poly.pdbx_strand_id
1 'polypeptide(L)'
;MVHRIAEEVVAVRGSFIKLPSNYEEVKAMGEGFALLAGHPAFAKAAGAIDGSHIQMKCPCGPDGQDFVNRKLYPSMVLQAVCDHQGRFIDTFVGFPGSVHEARILQNSSIYLAGNYPPPGHFILGDGGYPCLTQPIALITPYKRPLRGMAEQRFNTHHSRDRSIVERSFGMMKTRFRCIFLEALEVHSEFVPKVVTAYAVLYNICVGVGDDLPVEDGAMEGDDPPEGECGTESQSGAPWRAALANYAGEKRQRKC
;
A
#
# COMPACT_ATOMS: atom_id res chain seq x y z
N MET A 1 -13.50 27.59 -5.84
CA MET A 1 -12.66 27.20 -7.00
C MET A 1 -11.94 25.86 -6.73
N VAL A 2 -11.19 25.70 -5.65
CA VAL A 2 -10.42 24.47 -5.32
C VAL A 2 -11.31 23.20 -5.25
N HIS A 3 -12.47 23.28 -4.59
CA HIS A 3 -13.42 22.15 -4.48
C HIS A 3 -13.83 21.61 -5.86
N ARG A 4 -14.18 22.51 -6.80
CA ARG A 4 -14.60 22.12 -8.14
C ARG A 4 -13.47 21.44 -8.93
N ILE A 5 -12.25 21.97 -8.82
CA ILE A 5 -11.08 21.36 -9.48
C ILE A 5 -10.81 19.95 -8.94
N ALA A 6 -10.86 19.78 -7.61
CA ALA A 6 -10.68 18.46 -7.02
C ALA A 6 -11.76 17.47 -7.50
N GLU A 7 -13.01 17.90 -7.61
CA GLU A 7 -14.13 17.07 -8.11
C GLU A 7 -13.94 16.67 -9.57
N GLU A 8 -13.51 17.59 -10.44
CA GLU A 8 -13.22 17.29 -11.84
C GLU A 8 -12.06 16.30 -12.00
N VAL A 9 -10.99 16.43 -11.18
CA VAL A 9 -9.88 15.47 -11.17
C VAL A 9 -10.34 14.11 -10.67
N VAL A 10 -11.15 14.05 -9.63
CA VAL A 10 -11.72 12.79 -9.11
C VAL A 10 -12.63 12.13 -10.15
N ALA A 11 -13.36 12.88 -10.95
CA ALA A 11 -14.23 12.33 -12.00
C ALA A 11 -13.46 11.53 -13.06
N VAL A 12 -12.19 11.86 -13.31
CA VAL A 12 -11.32 11.11 -14.25
C VAL A 12 -10.46 10.05 -13.57
N ARG A 13 -10.64 9.80 -12.26
CA ARG A 13 -9.84 8.83 -11.48
C ARG A 13 -9.70 7.48 -12.18
N GLY A 14 -10.79 6.93 -12.72
CA GLY A 14 -10.81 5.61 -13.35
C GLY A 14 -9.93 5.47 -14.59
N SER A 15 -9.48 6.59 -15.18
CA SER A 15 -8.52 6.57 -16.30
C SER A 15 -7.07 6.41 -15.82
N PHE A 16 -6.76 6.82 -14.59
CA PHE A 16 -5.39 6.88 -14.06
C PHE A 16 -5.13 5.92 -12.91
N ILE A 17 -6.14 5.63 -12.08
CA ILE A 17 -6.06 4.67 -10.97
C ILE A 17 -7.00 3.52 -11.31
N LYS A 18 -6.45 2.43 -11.80
CA LYS A 18 -7.20 1.25 -12.24
C LYS A 18 -6.37 -0.02 -12.08
N LEU A 19 -7.06 -1.09 -11.73
CA LEU A 19 -6.47 -2.42 -11.70
C LEU A 19 -6.09 -2.88 -13.12
N PRO A 20 -5.07 -3.76 -13.26
CA PRO A 20 -4.75 -4.39 -14.55
C PRO A 20 -5.99 -5.05 -15.17
N SER A 21 -6.17 -4.83 -16.46
CA SER A 21 -7.36 -5.26 -17.20
C SER A 21 -7.22 -6.62 -17.85
N ASN A 22 -5.99 -7.13 -17.98
CA ASN A 22 -5.70 -8.38 -18.66
C ASN A 22 -4.53 -9.13 -18.01
N TYR A 23 -4.36 -10.40 -18.40
CA TYR A 23 -3.33 -11.27 -17.84
C TYR A 23 -1.90 -10.79 -18.16
N GLU A 24 -1.67 -10.21 -19.33
CA GLU A 24 -0.33 -9.76 -19.74
C GLU A 24 0.14 -8.57 -18.85
N GLU A 25 -0.76 -7.66 -18.51
CA GLU A 25 -0.46 -6.57 -17.57
C GLU A 25 -0.10 -7.11 -16.18
N VAL A 26 -0.85 -8.09 -15.67
CA VAL A 26 -0.57 -8.72 -14.36
C VAL A 26 0.76 -9.47 -14.39
N LYS A 27 1.05 -10.17 -15.47
CA LYS A 27 2.31 -10.91 -15.68
C LYS A 27 3.50 -9.95 -15.71
N ALA A 28 3.41 -8.88 -16.49
CA ALA A 28 4.47 -7.85 -16.55
C ALA A 28 4.72 -7.22 -15.18
N MET A 29 3.65 -6.97 -14.41
CA MET A 29 3.75 -6.47 -13.04
C MET A 29 4.51 -7.45 -12.13
N GLY A 30 4.17 -8.75 -12.18
CA GLY A 30 4.85 -9.78 -11.41
C GLY A 30 6.34 -9.93 -11.78
N GLU A 31 6.67 -9.84 -13.06
CA GLU A 31 8.06 -9.82 -13.52
C GLU A 31 8.82 -8.61 -12.95
N GLY A 32 8.18 -7.43 -12.89
CA GLY A 32 8.73 -6.24 -12.28
C GLY A 32 8.97 -6.41 -10.78
N PHE A 33 8.03 -6.99 -10.04
CA PHE A 33 8.22 -7.31 -8.62
C PHE A 33 9.33 -8.33 -8.40
N ALA A 34 9.44 -9.37 -9.23
CA ALA A 34 10.55 -10.31 -9.14
C ALA A 34 11.92 -9.66 -9.31
N LEU A 35 12.01 -8.62 -10.14
CA LEU A 35 13.23 -7.80 -10.30
C LEU A 35 13.51 -6.97 -9.05
N LEU A 36 12.51 -6.29 -8.48
CA LEU A 36 12.64 -5.51 -7.25
C LEU A 36 13.06 -6.39 -6.07
N ALA A 37 12.38 -7.52 -5.85
CA ALA A 37 12.74 -8.48 -4.82
C ALA A 37 14.15 -9.07 -5.01
N GLY A 38 14.61 -9.14 -6.25
CA GLY A 38 15.80 -9.92 -6.64
C GLY A 38 15.58 -11.42 -6.56
N HIS A 39 14.33 -11.91 -6.64
CA HIS A 39 14.00 -13.32 -6.56
C HIS A 39 12.73 -13.70 -7.32
N PRO A 40 12.72 -14.79 -8.14
CA PRO A 40 11.58 -15.18 -8.96
C PRO A 40 10.35 -15.68 -8.16
N ALA A 41 10.48 -15.97 -6.87
CA ALA A 41 9.34 -16.30 -6.00
C ALA A 41 8.26 -15.20 -6.02
N PHE A 42 8.65 -13.97 -6.30
CA PHE A 42 7.76 -12.80 -6.32
C PHE A 42 7.16 -12.49 -7.70
N ALA A 43 7.43 -13.34 -8.71
CA ALA A 43 6.87 -13.18 -10.07
C ALA A 43 5.33 -13.31 -10.17
N LYS A 44 4.68 -13.63 -9.07
CA LYS A 44 3.21 -13.64 -8.95
C LYS A 44 2.66 -12.52 -8.07
N ALA A 45 3.51 -11.58 -7.63
CA ALA A 45 3.05 -10.39 -6.96
C ALA A 45 2.29 -9.49 -7.94
N ALA A 46 1.10 -9.06 -7.53
CA ALA A 46 0.17 -8.27 -8.35
C ALA A 46 -0.09 -6.89 -7.71
N GLY A 47 0.75 -6.46 -6.80
CA GLY A 47 0.70 -5.17 -6.15
C GLY A 47 1.35 -5.19 -4.77
N ALA A 48 1.64 -4.00 -4.25
CA ALA A 48 2.02 -3.78 -2.87
C ALA A 48 1.03 -2.81 -2.23
N ILE A 49 0.49 -3.19 -1.06
CA ILE A 49 -0.50 -2.41 -0.31
C ILE A 49 0.11 -1.84 0.96
N ASP A 50 -0.26 -0.60 1.27
CA ASP A 50 0.11 0.04 2.53
C ASP A 50 -0.86 1.16 2.87
N GLY A 51 -0.81 1.65 4.12
CA GLY A 51 -1.55 2.79 4.63
C GLY A 51 -0.65 4.00 4.85
N SER A 52 -1.14 5.19 4.56
CA SER A 52 -0.43 6.44 4.87
C SER A 52 -1.35 7.44 5.54
N HIS A 53 -0.89 7.99 6.67
CA HIS A 53 -1.62 9.03 7.39
C HIS A 53 -1.51 10.38 6.68
N ILE A 54 -2.67 11.00 6.45
CA ILE A 54 -2.79 12.35 5.91
C ILE A 54 -3.25 13.25 7.06
N GLN A 55 -2.36 14.11 7.50
CA GLN A 55 -2.64 15.03 8.59
C GLN A 55 -3.76 16.00 8.21
N MET A 56 -4.69 16.22 9.11
CA MET A 56 -5.83 17.11 8.90
C MET A 56 -6.20 17.84 10.17
N LYS A 57 -6.93 18.94 10.03
CA LYS A 57 -7.53 19.61 11.17
C LYS A 57 -8.54 18.71 11.86
N CYS A 58 -8.45 18.61 13.18
CA CYS A 58 -9.35 17.80 13.97
C CYS A 58 -10.81 18.22 13.70
N PRO A 59 -11.70 17.30 13.33
CA PRO A 59 -13.12 17.61 13.21
C PRO A 59 -13.70 18.09 14.55
N CYS A 60 -14.61 19.05 14.47
CA CYS A 60 -15.34 19.51 15.66
C CYS A 60 -16.36 18.45 16.10
N GLY A 61 -16.54 18.28 17.40
CA GLY A 61 -17.52 17.36 17.96
C GLY A 61 -16.91 16.13 18.64
N PRO A 62 -17.75 15.21 19.12
CA PRO A 62 -17.32 14.04 19.90
C PRO A 62 -16.44 13.08 19.12
N ASP A 63 -16.65 12.99 17.80
CA ASP A 63 -15.94 12.03 16.93
C ASP A 63 -14.50 12.48 16.58
N GLY A 64 -14.10 13.70 16.98
CA GLY A 64 -12.77 14.24 16.71
C GLY A 64 -11.63 13.36 17.25
N GLN A 65 -11.84 12.69 18.38
CA GLN A 65 -10.86 11.78 18.97
C GLN A 65 -10.56 10.56 18.11
N ASP A 66 -11.51 10.11 17.32
CA ASP A 66 -11.33 8.96 16.42
C ASP A 66 -10.29 9.25 15.31
N PHE A 67 -10.08 10.52 14.99
CA PHE A 67 -9.08 10.92 13.99
C PHE A 67 -7.66 10.96 14.53
N VAL A 68 -7.46 10.94 15.85
CA VAL A 68 -6.12 10.97 16.46
C VAL A 68 -5.43 9.62 16.28
N ASN A 69 -4.33 9.62 15.54
CA ASN A 69 -3.52 8.43 15.30
C ASN A 69 -2.56 8.11 16.47
N ARG A 70 -1.79 7.03 16.33
CA ARG A 70 -0.81 6.59 17.35
C ARG A 70 0.31 7.60 17.61
N LYS A 71 0.61 8.50 16.65
CA LYS A 71 1.59 9.59 16.78
C LYS A 71 0.97 10.86 17.38
N LEU A 72 -0.27 10.78 17.89
CA LEU A 72 -1.00 11.82 18.59
C LEU A 72 -1.34 13.06 17.75
N TYR A 73 -1.51 12.92 16.44
CA TYR A 73 -2.07 13.97 15.59
C TYR A 73 -3.30 13.52 14.82
N PRO A 74 -4.25 14.42 14.52
CA PRO A 74 -5.44 14.08 13.74
C PRO A 74 -5.08 13.76 12.29
N SER A 75 -5.58 12.64 11.80
CA SER A 75 -5.30 12.18 10.44
C SER A 75 -6.44 11.34 9.87
N MET A 76 -6.45 11.23 8.56
CA MET A 76 -7.23 10.27 7.80
C MET A 76 -6.30 9.34 7.04
N VAL A 77 -6.65 8.06 6.92
CA VAL A 77 -5.78 7.09 6.26
C VAL A 77 -6.09 7.04 4.76
N LEU A 78 -5.04 7.15 3.95
CA LEU A 78 -5.00 6.74 2.56
C LEU A 78 -4.42 5.33 2.51
N GLN A 79 -5.25 4.31 2.24
CA GLN A 79 -4.79 2.99 1.83
C GLN A 79 -4.63 2.96 0.32
N ALA A 80 -3.50 2.48 -0.18
CA ALA A 80 -3.28 2.35 -1.62
C ALA A 80 -2.60 1.03 -1.97
N VAL A 81 -2.89 0.54 -3.17
CA VAL A 81 -2.15 -0.55 -3.82
C VAL A 81 -1.38 0.06 -4.98
N CYS A 82 -0.09 -0.20 -5.07
CA CYS A 82 0.74 0.23 -6.20
C CYS A 82 1.29 -0.94 -7.01
N ASP A 83 1.65 -0.65 -8.26
CA ASP A 83 2.40 -1.54 -9.13
C ASP A 83 3.92 -1.48 -8.85
N HIS A 84 4.70 -2.28 -9.57
CA HIS A 84 6.16 -2.32 -9.46
C HIS A 84 6.86 -1.03 -9.91
N GLN A 85 6.17 -0.10 -10.55
CA GLN A 85 6.66 1.22 -10.95
C GLN A 85 6.27 2.30 -9.95
N GLY A 86 5.51 1.95 -8.91
CA GLY A 86 5.04 2.88 -7.88
C GLY A 86 3.79 3.66 -8.27
N ARG A 87 3.09 3.30 -9.37
CA ARG A 87 1.80 3.92 -9.71
C ARG A 87 0.69 3.30 -8.86
N PHE A 88 -0.18 4.10 -8.32
CA PHE A 88 -1.36 3.61 -7.61
C PHE A 88 -2.34 2.95 -8.59
N ILE A 89 -2.67 1.69 -8.34
CA ILE A 89 -3.66 0.92 -9.10
C ILE A 89 -5.00 0.81 -8.36
N ASP A 90 -5.01 1.02 -7.05
CA ASP A 90 -6.21 1.21 -6.23
C ASP A 90 -5.93 2.18 -5.09
N THR A 91 -6.95 2.93 -4.66
CA THR A 91 -6.88 3.84 -3.52
C THR A 91 -8.19 3.84 -2.77
N PHE A 92 -8.10 3.83 -1.44
CA PHE A 92 -9.23 3.90 -0.54
C PHE A 92 -8.95 4.92 0.58
N VAL A 93 -9.81 5.93 0.72
CA VAL A 93 -9.63 7.03 1.68
C VAL A 93 -10.94 7.26 2.42
N GLY A 94 -10.87 7.59 3.70
CA GLY A 94 -12.06 7.99 4.46
C GLY A 94 -12.11 7.46 5.88
N PHE A 95 -11.18 6.59 6.27
CA PHE A 95 -11.11 6.10 7.64
C PHE A 95 -10.28 7.02 8.53
N PRO A 96 -10.75 7.28 9.78
CA PRO A 96 -10.00 8.01 10.79
C PRO A 96 -8.65 7.36 11.13
N GLY A 97 -7.68 8.16 11.55
CA GLY A 97 -6.32 7.74 11.83
C GLY A 97 -6.15 6.73 12.98
N SER A 98 -7.13 6.59 13.87
CA SER A 98 -7.12 5.56 14.92
C SER A 98 -7.44 4.15 14.42
N VAL A 99 -8.02 4.03 13.21
CA VAL A 99 -8.50 2.76 12.69
C VAL A 99 -7.35 1.92 12.16
N HIS A 100 -7.33 0.65 12.56
CA HIS A 100 -6.31 -0.31 12.16
C HIS A 100 -6.41 -0.67 10.67
N GLU A 101 -5.27 -0.84 9.99
CA GLU A 101 -5.18 -1.14 8.55
C GLU A 101 -5.99 -2.37 8.13
N ALA A 102 -5.99 -3.43 8.94
CA ALA A 102 -6.80 -4.62 8.70
C ALA A 102 -8.30 -4.31 8.59
N ARG A 103 -8.80 -3.37 9.39
CA ARG A 103 -10.20 -2.94 9.34
C ARG A 103 -10.47 -2.04 8.13
N ILE A 104 -9.51 -1.19 7.76
CA ILE A 104 -9.60 -0.36 6.57
C ILE A 104 -9.68 -1.26 5.33
N LEU A 105 -8.80 -2.26 5.25
CA LEU A 105 -8.78 -3.25 4.18
C LEU A 105 -10.15 -3.94 4.02
N GLN A 106 -10.73 -4.44 5.11
CA GLN A 106 -12.02 -5.15 5.08
C GLN A 106 -13.18 -4.31 4.54
N ASN A 107 -13.04 -2.98 4.58
CA ASN A 107 -14.05 -2.04 4.07
C ASN A 107 -13.66 -1.45 2.70
N SER A 108 -12.49 -1.78 2.17
CA SER A 108 -12.03 -1.29 0.88
C SER A 108 -12.75 -1.96 -0.30
N SER A 109 -12.86 -1.23 -1.40
CA SER A 109 -13.49 -1.72 -2.63
C SER A 109 -12.82 -2.98 -3.18
N ILE A 110 -11.49 -3.06 -3.10
CA ILE A 110 -10.72 -4.22 -3.59
C ILE A 110 -11.03 -5.48 -2.77
N TYR A 111 -11.19 -5.35 -1.45
CA TYR A 111 -11.53 -6.47 -0.57
C TYR A 111 -12.97 -6.93 -0.76
N LEU A 112 -13.92 -5.99 -0.81
CA LEU A 112 -15.34 -6.28 -0.95
C LEU A 112 -15.69 -6.88 -2.31
N ALA A 113 -15.01 -6.44 -3.37
CA ALA A 113 -15.18 -7.01 -4.71
C ALA A 113 -14.59 -8.43 -4.81
N GLY A 114 -13.47 -8.71 -4.14
CA GLY A 114 -12.83 -10.03 -4.07
C GLY A 114 -12.39 -10.60 -5.43
N ASN A 115 -12.26 -9.77 -6.45
CA ASN A 115 -11.92 -10.16 -7.82
C ASN A 115 -10.48 -9.84 -8.22
N TYR A 116 -9.71 -9.24 -7.31
CA TYR A 116 -8.30 -8.94 -7.49
C TYR A 116 -7.53 -9.29 -6.20
N PRO A 117 -6.33 -9.90 -6.29
CA PRO A 117 -5.59 -10.26 -7.50
C PRO A 117 -6.18 -11.47 -8.23
N PRO A 118 -5.82 -11.71 -9.51
CA PRO A 118 -6.26 -12.90 -10.25
C PRO A 118 -5.79 -14.20 -9.57
N PRO A 119 -6.47 -15.33 -9.80
CA PRO A 119 -6.08 -16.62 -9.23
C PRO A 119 -4.59 -16.94 -9.43
N GLY A 120 -3.93 -17.40 -8.38
CA GLY A 120 -2.49 -17.72 -8.39
C GLY A 120 -1.57 -16.50 -8.26
N HIS A 121 -2.10 -15.29 -8.07
CA HIS A 121 -1.37 -14.06 -7.79
C HIS A 121 -1.71 -13.57 -6.37
N PHE A 122 -0.86 -12.69 -5.84
CA PHE A 122 -1.02 -12.14 -4.48
C PHE A 122 -0.60 -10.67 -4.42
N ILE A 123 -1.13 -9.96 -3.44
CA ILE A 123 -0.70 -8.61 -3.06
C ILE A 123 0.27 -8.73 -1.88
N LEU A 124 1.26 -7.86 -1.82
CA LEU A 124 2.22 -7.77 -0.72
C LEU A 124 1.74 -6.72 0.28
N GLY A 125 1.57 -7.09 1.54
CA GLY A 125 1.22 -6.18 2.63
C GLY A 125 2.26 -6.23 3.74
N ASP A 126 2.22 -5.25 4.63
CA ASP A 126 3.07 -5.23 5.82
C ASP A 126 2.53 -6.13 6.95
N GLY A 127 3.18 -6.08 8.13
CA GLY A 127 2.77 -6.87 9.31
C GLY A 127 1.48 -6.38 9.97
N GLY A 128 0.94 -5.23 9.61
CA GLY A 128 -0.35 -4.69 10.06
C GLY A 128 -1.55 -5.34 9.38
N TYR A 129 -1.31 -5.97 8.22
CA TYR A 129 -2.34 -6.69 7.48
C TYR A 129 -2.39 -8.18 7.86
N PRO A 130 -3.56 -8.84 7.72
CA PRO A 130 -3.68 -10.29 7.86
C PRO A 130 -3.11 -11.01 6.64
N CYS A 131 -2.48 -12.18 6.83
CA CYS A 131 -2.05 -13.04 5.73
C CYS A 131 -3.23 -13.89 5.23
N LEU A 132 -3.72 -13.62 4.02
CA LEU A 132 -4.99 -14.15 3.50
C LEU A 132 -4.82 -14.87 2.17
N THR A 133 -5.73 -15.83 1.90
CA THR A 133 -5.99 -16.36 0.55
C THR A 133 -7.36 -15.96 0.02
N GLN A 134 -8.29 -15.60 0.90
CA GLN A 134 -9.67 -15.22 0.59
C GLN A 134 -10.12 -14.05 1.47
N PRO A 135 -10.96 -13.13 1.00
CA PRO A 135 -11.47 -13.00 -0.37
C PRO A 135 -10.41 -12.51 -1.36
N ILE A 136 -9.30 -11.96 -0.89
CA ILE A 136 -8.12 -11.56 -1.67
C ILE A 136 -6.88 -12.29 -1.17
N ALA A 137 -5.98 -12.62 -2.08
CA ALA A 137 -4.69 -13.20 -1.70
C ALA A 137 -3.73 -12.09 -1.26
N LEU A 138 -3.43 -12.03 0.02
CA LEU A 138 -2.55 -11.04 0.65
C LEU A 138 -1.46 -11.74 1.45
N ILE A 139 -0.21 -11.52 1.09
CA ILE A 139 0.96 -12.13 1.71
C ILE A 139 1.74 -11.08 2.52
N THR A 140 1.94 -11.37 3.79
CA THR A 140 2.62 -10.51 4.76
C THR A 140 3.91 -11.14 5.26
N PRO A 141 4.86 -10.37 5.82
CA PRO A 141 6.10 -10.91 6.33
C PRO A 141 5.88 -11.84 7.53
N TYR A 142 6.88 -12.66 7.83
CA TYR A 142 6.93 -13.41 9.08
C TYR A 142 7.22 -12.47 10.25
N LYS A 143 6.49 -12.66 11.34
CA LYS A 143 6.73 -11.94 12.60
C LYS A 143 7.99 -12.45 13.29
N ARG A 144 8.63 -11.61 14.05
CA ARG A 144 9.77 -11.99 14.91
C ARG A 144 9.28 -12.67 16.20
N PRO A 145 10.08 -13.63 16.75
CA PRO A 145 11.37 -14.13 16.27
C PRO A 145 11.22 -15.06 15.06
N LEU A 146 12.12 -14.92 14.07
CA LEU A 146 12.13 -15.77 12.88
C LEU A 146 12.67 -17.17 13.22
N ARG A 147 12.05 -18.20 12.64
CA ARG A 147 12.36 -19.60 12.95
C ARG A 147 13.49 -20.21 12.11
N GLY A 148 14.00 -19.46 11.10
CA GLY A 148 15.06 -19.98 10.25
C GLY A 148 15.45 -19.09 9.09
N MET A 149 16.46 -19.54 8.33
CA MET A 149 17.01 -18.79 7.20
C MET A 149 16.01 -18.58 6.04
N ALA A 150 15.05 -19.49 5.86
CA ALA A 150 14.04 -19.35 4.82
C ALA A 150 13.12 -18.15 5.10
N GLU A 151 12.63 -18.04 6.34
CA GLU A 151 11.80 -16.89 6.77
C GLU A 151 12.58 -15.58 6.70
N GLN A 152 13.86 -15.59 7.10
CA GLN A 152 14.71 -14.40 7.03
C GLN A 152 14.92 -13.93 5.59
N ARG A 153 15.24 -14.84 4.66
CA ARG A 153 15.40 -14.53 3.24
C ARG A 153 14.10 -14.04 2.62
N PHE A 154 13.01 -14.74 2.92
CA PHE A 154 11.69 -14.30 2.48
C PHE A 154 11.40 -12.87 2.91
N ASN A 155 11.54 -12.55 4.20
CA ASN A 155 11.29 -11.20 4.71
C ASN A 155 12.20 -10.16 4.05
N THR A 156 13.47 -10.50 3.75
CA THR A 156 14.39 -9.60 3.04
C THR A 156 13.90 -9.29 1.63
N HIS A 157 13.47 -10.28 0.87
CA HIS A 157 12.95 -10.08 -0.48
C HIS A 157 11.59 -9.37 -0.46
N HIS A 158 10.70 -9.75 0.46
CA HIS A 158 9.40 -9.14 0.69
C HIS A 158 9.53 -7.63 1.01
N SER A 159 10.44 -7.27 1.90
CA SER A 159 10.66 -5.87 2.29
C SER A 159 11.16 -5.02 1.11
N ARG A 160 12.01 -5.57 0.23
CA ARG A 160 12.46 -4.87 -0.99
C ARG A 160 11.31 -4.54 -1.91
N ASP A 161 10.39 -5.49 -2.12
CA ASP A 161 9.22 -5.28 -2.96
C ASP A 161 8.26 -4.26 -2.34
N ARG A 162 7.99 -4.41 -1.03
CA ARG A 162 7.07 -3.52 -0.32
C ARG A 162 7.58 -2.07 -0.25
N SER A 163 8.90 -1.86 -0.22
CA SER A 163 9.48 -0.50 -0.19
C SER A 163 9.00 0.39 -1.36
N ILE A 164 8.44 -0.18 -2.43
CA ILE A 164 7.92 0.60 -3.55
C ILE A 164 6.69 1.43 -3.14
N VAL A 165 5.75 0.88 -2.37
CA VAL A 165 4.56 1.63 -1.95
C VAL A 165 4.91 2.72 -0.96
N GLU A 166 5.86 2.48 -0.04
CA GLU A 166 6.39 3.51 0.87
C GLU A 166 7.03 4.66 0.09
N ARG A 167 7.88 4.33 -0.90
CA ARG A 167 8.48 5.33 -1.79
C ARG A 167 7.42 6.11 -2.57
N SER A 168 6.36 5.45 -3.03
CA SER A 168 5.26 6.11 -3.75
C SER A 168 4.56 7.15 -2.89
N PHE A 169 4.28 6.83 -1.62
CA PHE A 169 3.74 7.81 -0.68
C PHE A 169 4.73 8.94 -0.42
N GLY A 170 6.01 8.62 -0.24
CA GLY A 170 7.07 9.63 -0.06
C GLY A 170 7.16 10.58 -1.25
N MET A 171 7.20 10.06 -2.48
CA MET A 171 7.22 10.86 -3.71
C MET A 171 5.97 11.73 -3.86
N MET A 172 4.78 11.17 -3.59
CA MET A 172 3.54 11.93 -3.63
C MET A 172 3.55 13.08 -2.61
N LYS A 173 3.95 12.82 -1.37
CA LYS A 173 4.03 13.83 -0.30
C LYS A 173 5.08 14.89 -0.62
N THR A 174 6.23 14.51 -1.14
CA THR A 174 7.30 15.44 -1.52
C THR A 174 6.87 16.34 -2.68
N ARG A 175 6.22 15.78 -3.70
CA ARG A 175 5.73 16.54 -4.86
C ARG A 175 4.66 17.55 -4.47
N PHE A 176 3.77 17.19 -3.60
CA PHE A 176 2.62 18.02 -3.20
C PHE A 176 2.77 18.53 -1.76
N ARG A 177 3.99 18.98 -1.42
CA ARG A 177 4.36 19.47 -0.08
C ARG A 177 3.37 20.48 0.50
N CYS A 178 2.84 21.37 -0.34
CA CYS A 178 1.85 22.38 0.08
C CYS A 178 0.57 21.78 0.68
N ILE A 179 0.30 20.48 0.46
CA ILE A 179 -0.88 19.77 0.97
C ILE A 179 -0.51 18.83 2.11
N PHE A 180 0.72 18.28 2.10
CA PHE A 180 1.09 17.19 3.00
C PHE A 180 2.10 17.59 4.10
N LEU A 181 2.65 18.82 4.07
CA LEU A 181 3.54 19.32 5.14
C LEU A 181 2.78 19.78 6.39
N GLU A 182 1.57 20.28 6.19
CA GLU A 182 0.73 20.81 7.26
C GLU A 182 -0.61 20.08 7.27
N ALA A 183 -1.36 20.28 8.35
CA ALA A 183 -2.70 19.71 8.46
C ALA A 183 -3.62 20.29 7.38
N LEU A 184 -4.33 19.43 6.66
CA LEU A 184 -5.36 19.86 5.71
C LEU A 184 -6.48 20.62 6.46
N GLU A 185 -6.65 21.89 6.15
CA GLU A 185 -7.67 22.76 6.72
C GLU A 185 -8.95 22.78 5.86
N VAL A 186 -9.47 21.61 5.55
CA VAL A 186 -10.74 21.44 4.85
C VAL A 186 -11.70 20.59 5.70
N HIS A 187 -12.98 20.66 5.39
CA HIS A 187 -13.97 19.83 6.09
C HIS A 187 -13.64 18.33 5.91
N SER A 188 -13.78 17.53 6.98
CA SER A 188 -13.39 16.11 6.98
C SER A 188 -13.99 15.29 5.84
N GLU A 189 -15.24 15.58 5.47
CA GLU A 189 -15.92 14.93 4.33
C GLU A 189 -15.30 15.25 2.97
N PHE A 190 -14.54 16.34 2.87
CA PHE A 190 -13.88 16.74 1.63
C PHE A 190 -12.44 16.24 1.53
N VAL A 191 -11.81 15.86 2.64
CA VAL A 191 -10.44 15.29 2.67
C VAL A 191 -10.28 14.13 1.68
N PRO A 192 -11.20 13.13 1.62
CA PRO A 192 -11.07 12.02 0.66
C PRO A 192 -10.99 12.47 -0.80
N LYS A 193 -11.76 13.50 -1.18
CA LYS A 193 -11.73 14.04 -2.55
C LYS A 193 -10.40 14.71 -2.86
N VAL A 194 -9.87 15.49 -1.93
CA VAL A 194 -8.56 16.14 -2.06
C VAL A 194 -7.47 15.10 -2.23
N VAL A 195 -7.39 14.13 -1.32
CA VAL A 195 -6.36 13.09 -1.34
C VAL A 195 -6.43 12.25 -2.61
N THR A 196 -7.64 11.86 -3.03
CA THR A 196 -7.84 11.12 -4.29
C THR A 196 -7.41 11.93 -5.51
N ALA A 197 -7.71 13.24 -5.55
CA ALA A 197 -7.28 14.10 -6.64
C ALA A 197 -5.74 14.15 -6.74
N TYR A 198 -5.04 14.26 -5.62
CA TYR A 198 -3.57 14.24 -5.60
C TYR A 198 -2.98 12.87 -5.96
N ALA A 199 -3.63 11.77 -5.60
CA ALA A 199 -3.22 10.44 -6.06
C ALA A 199 -3.35 10.30 -7.59
N VAL A 200 -4.39 10.87 -8.20
CA VAL A 200 -4.53 10.94 -9.67
C VAL A 200 -3.40 11.78 -10.29
N LEU A 201 -3.16 12.98 -9.77
CA LEU A 201 -2.10 13.86 -10.26
C LEU A 201 -0.71 13.22 -10.12
N TYR A 202 -0.47 12.50 -9.02
CA TYR A 202 0.75 11.72 -8.81
C TYR A 202 0.94 10.67 -9.91
N ASN A 203 -0.10 9.87 -10.20
CA ASN A 203 -0.02 8.88 -11.27
C ASN A 203 0.23 9.49 -12.65
N ILE A 204 -0.32 10.68 -12.93
CA ILE A 204 -0.02 11.41 -14.18
C ILE A 204 1.46 11.75 -14.24
N CYS A 205 2.05 12.28 -13.16
CA CYS A 205 3.47 12.61 -13.10
C CYS A 205 4.36 11.39 -13.31
N VAL A 206 4.10 10.29 -12.60
CA VAL A 206 4.84 9.02 -12.78
C VAL A 206 4.69 8.50 -14.22
N GLY A 207 3.49 8.61 -14.79
CA GLY A 207 3.21 8.14 -16.16
C GLY A 207 3.96 8.89 -17.26
N VAL A 208 4.38 10.14 -17.01
CA VAL A 208 5.20 10.93 -17.95
C VAL A 208 6.69 10.89 -17.61
N GLY A 209 7.10 10.05 -16.64
CA GLY A 209 8.50 9.91 -16.22
C GLY A 209 9.04 11.12 -15.47
N ASP A 210 8.17 11.92 -14.87
CA ASP A 210 8.55 13.05 -14.02
C ASP A 210 8.78 12.56 -12.59
N ASP A 211 9.85 11.79 -12.40
CA ASP A 211 10.24 11.21 -11.12
C ASP A 211 11.04 12.23 -10.30
N LEU A 212 10.54 12.57 -9.11
CA LEU A 212 11.32 13.34 -8.15
C LEU A 212 12.24 12.39 -7.36
N PRO A 213 13.50 12.76 -7.14
CA PRO A 213 14.33 12.03 -6.21
C PRO A 213 13.68 12.07 -4.82
N VAL A 214 13.58 10.90 -4.17
CA VAL A 214 13.16 10.82 -2.78
C VAL A 214 14.33 11.36 -1.94
N GLU A 215 14.13 12.46 -1.24
CA GLU A 215 15.09 12.91 -0.24
C GLU A 215 15.10 11.87 0.89
N ASP A 216 16.26 11.27 1.19
CA ASP A 216 16.45 10.21 2.20
C ASP A 216 15.97 10.58 3.63
N GLY A 217 15.57 11.83 3.87
CA GLY A 217 15.03 12.33 5.14
C GLY A 217 13.49 12.32 5.27
N ALA A 218 12.74 12.01 4.20
CA ALA A 218 11.27 12.03 4.20
C ALA A 218 10.64 10.67 4.56
N MET A 219 11.45 9.66 4.77
CA MET A 219 11.02 8.32 5.15
C MET A 219 11.03 8.15 6.69
N GLU A 220 10.22 8.92 7.39
CA GLU A 220 9.69 8.39 8.64
C GLU A 220 8.67 7.32 8.26
N GLY A 221 9.14 6.09 8.13
CA GLY A 221 8.26 4.95 7.99
C GLY A 221 7.27 4.99 9.14
N ASP A 222 5.99 4.90 8.82
CA ASP A 222 4.95 4.56 9.79
C ASP A 222 5.12 3.08 10.17
N ASP A 223 6.34 2.67 10.58
CA ASP A 223 6.55 1.34 11.11
C ASP A 223 5.63 1.19 12.32
N PRO A 224 4.61 0.34 12.25
CA PRO A 224 3.79 0.05 13.41
C PRO A 224 4.72 -0.55 14.46
N PRO A 225 4.61 -0.15 15.74
CA PRO A 225 5.31 -0.84 16.79
C PRO A 225 4.94 -2.32 16.69
N GLU A 226 5.93 -3.20 16.86
CA GLU A 226 5.78 -4.65 16.90
C GLU A 226 4.74 -5.02 17.99
N GLY A 227 3.47 -5.10 17.65
CA GLY A 227 2.45 -5.40 18.63
C GLY A 227 1.04 -5.33 18.06
N GLU A 228 0.41 -6.48 18.10
CA GLU A 228 -1.02 -6.71 18.01
C GLU A 228 -1.67 -6.52 16.63
N CYS A 229 -1.43 -7.50 15.79
CA CYS A 229 -2.39 -7.86 14.75
C CYS A 229 -3.68 -8.33 15.43
N GLY A 230 -4.80 -7.68 15.13
CA GLY A 230 -6.13 -8.20 15.42
C GLY A 230 -6.26 -9.62 14.89
N THR A 231 -7.12 -10.42 15.53
CA THR A 231 -7.40 -11.84 15.29
C THR A 231 -7.02 -12.35 13.91
N GLU A 232 -5.92 -13.08 13.87
CA GLU A 232 -5.25 -13.54 12.66
C GLU A 232 -6.09 -14.57 11.90
N SER A 233 -6.73 -14.15 10.83
CA SER A 233 -7.00 -15.09 9.74
C SER A 233 -5.68 -15.32 9.00
N GLN A 234 -5.01 -16.42 9.30
CA GLN A 234 -3.76 -16.82 8.62
C GLN A 234 -4.02 -17.81 7.48
N SER A 235 -5.14 -17.67 6.77
CA SER A 235 -5.44 -18.56 5.65
C SER A 235 -4.35 -18.55 4.57
N GLY A 236 -3.57 -17.48 4.46
CA GLY A 236 -2.43 -17.34 3.56
C GLY A 236 -1.11 -17.97 4.06
N ALA A 237 -1.04 -18.44 5.32
CA ALA A 237 0.19 -18.98 5.89
C ALA A 237 0.80 -20.15 5.10
N PRO A 238 0.03 -21.14 4.59
CA PRO A 238 0.60 -22.21 3.75
C PRO A 238 1.22 -21.69 2.46
N TRP A 239 0.61 -20.71 1.83
CA TRP A 239 1.15 -20.10 0.61
C TRP A 239 2.41 -19.30 0.90
N ARG A 240 2.40 -18.48 1.96
CA ARG A 240 3.61 -17.79 2.44
C ARG A 240 4.75 -18.78 2.72
N ALA A 241 4.46 -19.93 3.35
CA ALA A 241 5.46 -20.95 3.62
C ALA A 241 6.05 -21.56 2.33
N ALA A 242 5.21 -21.82 1.33
CA ALA A 242 5.68 -22.31 0.02
C ALA A 242 6.60 -21.28 -0.68
N LEU A 243 6.23 -19.99 -0.65
CA LEU A 243 7.07 -18.92 -1.17
C LEU A 243 8.39 -18.77 -0.41
N ALA A 244 8.36 -18.90 0.93
CA ALA A 244 9.56 -18.82 1.76
C ALA A 244 10.52 -19.98 1.50
N ASN A 245 10.02 -21.18 1.33
CA ASN A 245 10.84 -22.35 0.98
C ASN A 245 11.49 -22.15 -0.39
N TYR A 246 10.74 -21.69 -1.40
CA TYR A 246 11.28 -21.40 -2.72
C TYR A 246 12.30 -20.25 -2.69
N ALA A 247 12.04 -19.18 -1.94
CA ALA A 247 13.00 -18.10 -1.73
C ALA A 247 14.24 -18.53 -0.91
N GLY A 248 14.12 -19.59 -0.13
CA GLY A 248 15.20 -20.20 0.65
C GLY A 248 16.16 -21.07 -0.17
N GLU A 249 15.74 -21.56 -1.33
CA GLU A 249 16.56 -22.40 -2.20
C GLU A 249 17.73 -21.59 -2.77
N LYS A 250 18.96 -22.09 -2.54
CA LYS A 250 20.15 -21.50 -3.19
C LYS A 250 20.02 -21.75 -4.68
N ARG A 251 19.95 -20.69 -5.51
CA ARG A 251 20.24 -20.83 -6.94
C ARG A 251 21.59 -21.53 -7.07
N GLN A 252 21.60 -22.79 -7.51
CA GLN A 252 22.81 -23.38 -8.05
C GLN A 252 23.20 -22.50 -9.24
N ARG A 253 24.27 -21.72 -9.08
CA ARG A 253 24.87 -20.99 -10.20
C ARG A 253 25.24 -22.06 -11.22
N LYS A 254 24.53 -22.11 -12.34
CA LYS A 254 25.03 -22.76 -13.53
C LYS A 254 26.27 -21.97 -13.94
N CYS A 255 27.43 -22.57 -13.70
CA CYS A 255 28.67 -22.16 -14.33
C CYS A 255 28.56 -22.34 -15.84
#